data_48e8cf5e3549d2fd7ea60741301a5031
#
_entry.id   48e8cf5e3549d2fd7ea60741301a5031
#
_cell.length_a   1.000
_cell.length_b   1.000
_cell.length_c   1.000
_cell.angle_alpha   90.00
_cell.angle_beta   90.00
_cell.angle_gamma   90.00
#
_symmetry.space_group_name_H-M   'P 1'
#
loop_
_entity.id
_entity.type
_entity.pdbx_description
1 polymer ?
#
loop_
_entity_poly.entity_id
_entity_poly.type
_entity_poly.pdbx_seq_one_letter_code
_entity_poly.pdbx_strand_id
1 'polypeptide(L)'
;MFGDSITTDHISPAGAIKPDSPAGKFLSEHQVSRADFNSYGARRGNHEIMMRGTFANIRIRNRMTPGIEGGVTKHMPSGEVMPIYDAAMRYKAEGVPLVVVAGKEYGTGSSRDWAAKGTVLLGVRAVIAETYERIHRSNLVGMGVLPLQFIGEPPAFDGSEEISVAGIAEVTPRQEIEVKVKRADGTAFAFPARVRIDTANELEYFRHGGILHYVLRNLAA
;
A
#
# COMPACT_ATOMS: atom_id res chain seq x y z
N MET A 1 4.51 8.04 -0.72
CA MET A 1 5.11 8.52 0.57
C MET A 1 4.09 9.34 1.31
N PHE A 2 3.85 9.03 2.58
CA PHE A 2 2.82 9.69 3.37
C PHE A 2 3.37 10.21 4.70
N GLY A 3 2.63 11.11 5.34
CA GLY A 3 2.92 11.60 6.68
C GLY A 3 2.29 10.75 7.78
N ASP A 4 2.11 11.38 8.95
CA ASP A 4 1.48 10.78 10.11
C ASP A 4 -0.04 10.62 9.93
N SER A 5 -0.63 9.76 10.74
CA SER A 5 -2.07 9.58 10.89
C SER A 5 -2.82 9.30 9.58
N ILE A 6 -2.21 8.52 8.69
CA ILE A 6 -2.90 7.99 7.52
C ILE A 6 -3.90 6.94 7.97
N THR A 7 -5.17 7.30 7.91
CA THR A 7 -6.27 6.45 8.38
C THR A 7 -6.67 5.40 7.34
N THR A 8 -7.38 4.38 7.78
CA THR A 8 -8.02 3.40 6.88
C THR A 8 -9.01 4.04 5.91
N ASP A 9 -9.59 5.21 6.25
CA ASP A 9 -10.45 5.99 5.35
C ASP A 9 -9.67 6.76 4.27
N HIS A 10 -8.39 7.04 4.50
CA HIS A 10 -7.49 7.55 3.47
C HIS A 10 -7.09 6.47 2.48
N ILE A 11 -6.93 5.22 2.96
CA ILE A 11 -6.45 4.09 2.16
C ILE A 11 -7.60 3.41 1.42
N SER A 12 -8.65 2.99 2.15
CA SER A 12 -9.82 2.33 1.59
C SER A 12 -10.78 3.36 0.97
N PRO A 13 -11.23 3.17 -0.26
CA PRO A 13 -12.10 4.14 -0.90
C PRO A 13 -13.47 4.25 -0.21
N ALA A 14 -13.98 5.48 -0.16
CA ALA A 14 -15.30 5.81 0.36
C ALA A 14 -15.92 6.95 -0.45
N GLY A 15 -17.24 7.15 -0.29
CA GLY A 15 -17.99 8.20 -0.96
C GLY A 15 -18.35 7.90 -2.41
N ALA A 16 -18.83 8.92 -3.13
CA ALA A 16 -19.26 8.82 -4.52
C ALA A 16 -18.09 8.63 -5.47
N ILE A 17 -18.31 7.85 -6.53
CA ILE A 17 -17.34 7.62 -7.59
C ILE A 17 -17.40 8.79 -8.57
N LYS A 18 -16.28 9.52 -8.70
CA LYS A 18 -16.19 10.66 -9.62
C LYS A 18 -15.99 10.17 -11.06
N PRO A 19 -16.65 10.79 -12.05
CA PRO A 19 -16.57 10.37 -13.45
C PRO A 19 -15.15 10.40 -14.05
N ASP A 20 -14.33 11.36 -13.63
CA ASP A 20 -12.95 11.57 -14.08
C ASP A 20 -11.91 10.71 -13.34
N SER A 21 -12.33 10.01 -12.29
CA SER A 21 -11.47 9.10 -11.53
C SER A 21 -11.19 7.81 -12.30
N PRO A 22 -10.12 7.07 -11.97
CA PRO A 22 -9.87 5.75 -12.56
C PRO A 22 -11.06 4.78 -12.44
N ALA A 23 -11.80 4.82 -11.32
CA ALA A 23 -13.00 4.01 -11.14
C ALA A 23 -14.17 4.48 -12.02
N GLY A 24 -14.34 5.79 -12.19
CA GLY A 24 -15.38 6.35 -13.06
C GLY A 24 -15.12 6.04 -14.54
N LYS A 25 -13.88 6.14 -14.98
CA LYS A 25 -13.46 5.73 -16.33
C LYS A 25 -13.75 4.25 -16.58
N PHE A 26 -13.37 3.38 -15.65
CA PHE A 26 -13.67 1.95 -15.72
C PHE A 26 -15.16 1.66 -15.84
N LEU A 27 -16.01 2.33 -15.06
CA LEU A 27 -17.47 2.18 -15.15
C LEU A 27 -18.00 2.66 -16.53
N SER A 28 -17.50 3.77 -17.05
CA SER A 28 -17.90 4.30 -18.36
C SER A 28 -17.49 3.34 -19.50
N GLU A 29 -16.30 2.76 -19.43
CA GLU A 29 -15.83 1.74 -20.38
C GLU A 29 -16.71 0.48 -20.38
N HIS A 30 -17.33 0.17 -19.22
CA HIS A 30 -18.28 -0.92 -19.07
C HIS A 30 -19.75 -0.48 -19.30
N GLN A 31 -19.95 0.67 -19.96
CA GLN A 31 -21.26 1.18 -20.36
C GLN A 31 -22.22 1.48 -19.20
N VAL A 32 -21.69 1.70 -17.99
CA VAL A 32 -22.50 2.15 -16.85
C VAL A 32 -22.74 3.64 -17.00
N SER A 33 -24.01 4.08 -16.92
CA SER A 33 -24.33 5.50 -16.97
C SER A 33 -23.83 6.24 -15.74
N ARG A 34 -23.52 7.53 -15.87
CA ARG A 34 -23.03 8.35 -14.73
C ARG A 34 -24.02 8.39 -13.57
N ALA A 35 -25.31 8.35 -13.85
CA ALA A 35 -26.35 8.32 -12.84
C ALA A 35 -26.30 7.04 -11.97
N ASP A 36 -25.76 5.95 -12.53
CA ASP A 36 -25.67 4.64 -11.91
C ASP A 36 -24.28 4.33 -11.32
N PHE A 37 -23.34 5.28 -11.31
CA PHE A 37 -22.01 5.07 -10.73
C PHE A 37 -22.08 4.72 -9.26
N ASN A 38 -22.95 5.40 -8.53
CA ASN A 38 -23.17 5.19 -7.10
C ASN A 38 -21.89 5.48 -6.27
N SER A 39 -21.71 4.79 -5.17
CA SER A 39 -20.56 4.96 -4.26
C SER A 39 -19.67 3.73 -4.23
N TYR A 40 -18.43 3.91 -3.78
CA TYR A 40 -17.52 2.79 -3.52
C TYR A 40 -18.11 1.77 -2.54
N GLY A 41 -18.85 2.23 -1.53
CA GLY A 41 -19.53 1.34 -0.58
C GLY A 41 -20.58 0.45 -1.23
N ALA A 42 -21.37 0.97 -2.18
CA ALA A 42 -22.34 0.19 -2.94
C ALA A 42 -21.67 -0.80 -3.92
N ARG A 43 -20.45 -0.50 -4.34
CA ARG A 43 -19.65 -1.30 -5.28
C ARG A 43 -18.55 -2.15 -4.62
N ARG A 44 -18.55 -2.27 -3.29
CA ARG A 44 -17.47 -2.93 -2.53
C ARG A 44 -17.23 -4.41 -2.90
N GLY A 45 -18.19 -5.08 -3.52
CA GLY A 45 -18.03 -6.44 -4.04
C GLY A 45 -17.21 -6.53 -5.32
N ASN A 46 -16.97 -5.40 -6.00
CA ASN A 46 -16.17 -5.34 -7.22
C ASN A 46 -14.77 -4.82 -6.90
N HIS A 47 -13.78 -5.72 -6.88
CA HIS A 47 -12.40 -5.36 -6.55
C HIS A 47 -11.77 -4.43 -7.57
N GLU A 48 -12.17 -4.49 -8.83
CA GLU A 48 -11.67 -3.61 -9.90
C GLU A 48 -12.01 -2.15 -9.64
N ILE A 49 -13.22 -1.88 -9.14
CA ILE A 49 -13.64 -0.55 -8.75
C ILE A 49 -12.91 -0.11 -7.48
N MET A 50 -12.88 -0.99 -6.50
CA MET A 50 -12.31 -0.68 -5.19
C MET A 50 -10.79 -0.40 -5.27
N MET A 51 -10.03 -1.18 -6.03
CA MET A 51 -8.58 -0.94 -6.15
C MET A 51 -8.28 0.39 -6.84
N ARG A 52 -9.15 0.83 -7.77
CA ARG A 52 -9.02 2.13 -8.45
C ARG A 52 -9.27 3.32 -7.54
N GLY A 53 -9.91 3.10 -6.40
CA GLY A 53 -10.12 4.11 -5.36
C GLY A 53 -9.16 3.99 -4.16
N THR A 54 -8.29 3.00 -4.14
CA THR A 54 -7.32 2.82 -3.05
C THR A 54 -6.32 3.97 -3.05
N PHE A 55 -6.09 4.59 -1.89
CA PHE A 55 -5.34 5.84 -1.72
C PHE A 55 -5.88 7.03 -2.52
N ALA A 56 -7.13 7.01 -2.95
CA ALA A 56 -7.73 8.09 -3.73
C ALA A 56 -8.59 9.06 -2.92
N ASN A 57 -8.48 9.05 -1.59
CA ASN A 57 -9.18 10.01 -0.73
C ASN A 57 -8.74 11.43 -1.08
N ILE A 58 -9.72 12.35 -1.17
CA ILE A 58 -9.48 13.75 -1.56
C ILE A 58 -8.61 14.54 -0.58
N ARG A 59 -8.45 14.06 0.65
CA ARG A 59 -7.66 14.71 1.71
C ARG A 59 -6.29 14.07 1.90
N ILE A 60 -5.98 12.99 1.18
CA ILE A 60 -4.68 12.34 1.30
C ILE A 60 -3.60 13.26 0.71
N ARG A 61 -2.46 13.32 1.38
CA ARG A 61 -1.31 14.09 0.92
C ARG A 61 -0.14 13.17 0.69
N ASN A 62 0.31 13.09 -0.54
CA ASN A 62 1.51 12.35 -0.90
C ASN A 62 2.72 13.29 -0.91
N ARG A 63 3.73 12.98 -0.09
CA ARG A 63 4.96 13.79 -0.01
C ARG A 63 5.75 13.86 -1.32
N MET A 64 5.51 12.93 -2.26
CA MET A 64 6.09 12.98 -3.61
C MET A 64 5.46 14.07 -4.50
N THR A 65 4.28 14.59 -4.12
CA THR A 65 3.56 15.65 -4.85
C THR A 65 3.20 16.79 -3.89
N PRO A 66 4.21 17.53 -3.40
CA PRO A 66 3.98 18.61 -2.42
C PRO A 66 2.99 19.65 -2.96
N GLY A 67 2.07 20.08 -2.12
CA GLY A 67 1.03 21.06 -2.48
C GLY A 67 -0.17 20.50 -3.22
N ILE A 68 -0.20 19.22 -3.59
CA ILE A 68 -1.34 18.57 -4.22
C ILE A 68 -2.04 17.67 -3.20
N GLU A 69 -3.34 17.85 -3.04
CA GLU A 69 -4.20 16.96 -2.26
C GLU A 69 -4.90 15.95 -3.19
N GLY A 70 -5.19 14.78 -2.65
CA GLY A 70 -5.87 13.71 -3.38
C GLY A 70 -4.95 12.56 -3.78
N GLY A 71 -5.54 11.56 -4.40
CA GLY A 71 -4.89 10.29 -4.71
C GLY A 71 -3.94 10.33 -5.91
N VAL A 72 -2.96 11.23 -5.86
CA VAL A 72 -1.95 11.39 -6.92
C VAL A 72 -0.56 11.03 -6.42
N THR A 73 0.30 10.64 -7.33
CA THR A 73 1.72 10.36 -7.07
C THR A 73 2.56 10.74 -8.28
N LYS A 74 3.86 10.73 -8.10
CA LYS A 74 4.84 10.88 -9.18
C LYS A 74 5.34 9.49 -9.58
N HIS A 75 5.25 9.14 -10.85
CA HIS A 75 5.88 7.94 -11.39
C HIS A 75 7.38 8.16 -11.59
N MET A 76 8.22 7.26 -11.08
CA MET A 76 9.67 7.34 -11.23
C MET A 76 10.16 6.25 -12.21
N PRO A 77 11.15 6.52 -13.06
CA PRO A 77 11.94 7.74 -13.17
C PRO A 77 11.33 8.85 -14.04
N SER A 78 10.13 8.65 -14.64
CA SER A 78 9.58 9.62 -15.61
C SER A 78 9.27 10.99 -15.01
N GLY A 79 9.03 11.08 -13.69
CA GLY A 79 8.63 12.32 -13.01
C GLY A 79 7.18 12.74 -13.27
N GLU A 80 6.41 11.98 -14.02
CA GLU A 80 5.03 12.28 -14.40
C GLU A 80 4.08 12.14 -13.20
N VAL A 81 3.25 13.15 -12.99
CA VAL A 81 2.22 13.14 -11.92
C VAL A 81 0.93 12.55 -12.47
N MET A 82 0.41 11.56 -11.79
CA MET A 82 -0.79 10.83 -12.19
C MET A 82 -1.55 10.25 -10.99
N PRO A 83 -2.79 9.74 -11.15
CA PRO A 83 -3.48 9.00 -10.11
C PRO A 83 -2.63 7.82 -9.60
N ILE A 84 -2.69 7.56 -8.28
CA ILE A 84 -1.91 6.46 -7.66
C ILE A 84 -2.23 5.12 -8.34
N TYR A 85 -3.49 4.87 -8.69
CA TYR A 85 -3.86 3.66 -9.42
C TYR A 85 -3.12 3.54 -10.77
N ASP A 86 -3.10 4.60 -11.57
CA ASP A 86 -2.49 4.58 -12.91
C ASP A 86 -0.97 4.35 -12.80
N ALA A 87 -0.31 5.02 -11.87
CA ALA A 87 1.11 4.80 -11.59
C ALA A 87 1.38 3.35 -11.12
N ALA A 88 0.55 2.81 -10.24
CA ALA A 88 0.67 1.43 -9.77
C ALA A 88 0.52 0.41 -10.90
N MET A 89 -0.41 0.63 -11.82
CA MET A 89 -0.57 -0.25 -13.00
C MET A 89 0.61 -0.16 -13.96
N ARG A 90 1.20 1.03 -14.11
CA ARG A 90 2.41 1.21 -14.90
C ARG A 90 3.59 0.47 -14.30
N TYR A 91 3.86 0.62 -13.02
CA TYR A 91 4.89 -0.15 -12.31
C TYR A 91 4.65 -1.66 -12.38
N LYS A 92 3.39 -2.09 -12.30
CA LYS A 92 3.04 -3.50 -12.44
C LYS A 92 3.37 -4.05 -13.84
N ALA A 93 3.13 -3.26 -14.88
CA ALA A 93 3.50 -3.61 -16.25
C ALA A 93 5.02 -3.64 -16.45
N GLU A 94 5.75 -2.79 -15.74
CA GLU A 94 7.22 -2.74 -15.72
C GLU A 94 7.83 -3.84 -14.82
N GLY A 95 7.02 -4.61 -14.08
CA GLY A 95 7.49 -5.66 -13.15
C GLY A 95 8.12 -5.11 -11.88
N VAL A 96 7.85 -3.85 -11.52
CA VAL A 96 8.44 -3.17 -10.36
C VAL A 96 7.49 -3.26 -9.16
N PRO A 97 7.89 -3.93 -8.06
CA PRO A 97 7.11 -3.93 -6.83
C PRO A 97 7.20 -2.59 -6.12
N LEU A 98 6.17 -2.25 -5.35
CA LEU A 98 6.05 -0.97 -4.68
C LEU A 98 6.23 -1.08 -3.16
N VAL A 99 6.68 0.03 -2.58
CA VAL A 99 6.77 0.24 -1.12
C VAL A 99 5.99 1.49 -0.74
N VAL A 100 5.27 1.44 0.37
CA VAL A 100 4.69 2.61 1.02
C VAL A 100 5.59 3.02 2.17
N VAL A 101 5.99 4.28 2.21
CA VAL A 101 6.67 4.89 3.36
C VAL A 101 5.70 5.85 4.03
N ALA A 102 5.53 5.72 5.35
CA ALA A 102 4.58 6.52 6.13
C ALA A 102 5.16 6.92 7.51
N GLY A 103 4.54 7.89 8.14
CA GLY A 103 4.90 8.33 9.48
C GLY A 103 4.23 7.53 10.59
N LYS A 104 3.81 8.22 11.66
CA LYS A 104 3.19 7.63 12.85
C LYS A 104 1.74 7.26 12.62
N GLU A 105 1.26 6.26 13.38
CA GLU A 105 -0.14 5.84 13.43
C GLU A 105 -0.72 5.41 12.09
N TYR A 106 0.08 4.75 11.25
CA TYR A 106 -0.37 4.27 9.95
C TYR A 106 -1.50 3.25 10.09
N GLY A 107 -2.62 3.51 9.40
CA GLY A 107 -3.78 2.62 9.38
C GLY A 107 -4.77 2.82 10.53
N THR A 108 -4.66 3.93 11.28
CA THR A 108 -5.61 4.28 12.34
C THR A 108 -7.03 4.47 11.79
N GLY A 109 -8.05 4.36 12.66
CA GLY A 109 -9.46 4.50 12.30
C GLY A 109 -10.23 3.19 12.28
N SER A 110 -11.27 3.09 11.44
CA SER A 110 -12.13 1.90 11.37
C SER A 110 -11.36 0.68 10.89
N SER A 111 -11.65 -0.48 11.49
CA SER A 111 -11.08 -1.75 11.04
C SER A 111 -11.59 -2.12 9.64
N ARG A 112 -10.73 -2.03 8.64
CA ARG A 112 -11.04 -2.34 7.24
C ARG A 112 -9.93 -3.19 6.64
N ASP A 113 -10.23 -4.45 6.39
CA ASP A 113 -9.33 -5.37 5.67
C ASP A 113 -9.06 -4.89 4.23
N TRP A 114 -10.03 -4.19 3.62
CA TRP A 114 -9.86 -3.62 2.29
C TRP A 114 -8.68 -2.64 2.21
N ALA A 115 -8.37 -1.90 3.27
CA ALA A 115 -7.21 -1.03 3.28
C ALA A 115 -5.90 -1.79 3.02
N ALA A 116 -5.77 -3.02 3.52
CA ALA A 116 -4.64 -3.89 3.24
C ALA A 116 -4.80 -4.61 1.88
N LYS A 117 -6.00 -5.06 1.53
CA LYS A 117 -6.27 -5.74 0.24
C LYS A 117 -6.05 -4.80 -0.94
N GLY A 118 -6.54 -3.57 -0.89
CA GLY A 118 -6.28 -2.57 -1.95
C GLY A 118 -4.78 -2.28 -2.10
N THR A 119 -4.07 -2.18 -0.99
CA THR A 119 -2.62 -1.98 -0.96
C THR A 119 -1.89 -3.08 -1.72
N VAL A 120 -2.16 -4.36 -1.45
CA VAL A 120 -1.50 -5.46 -2.18
C VAL A 120 -1.91 -5.54 -3.65
N LEU A 121 -3.16 -5.23 -3.98
CA LEU A 121 -3.66 -5.24 -5.36
C LEU A 121 -2.97 -4.18 -6.23
N LEU A 122 -2.58 -3.05 -5.64
CA LEU A 122 -1.77 -2.02 -6.30
C LEU A 122 -0.29 -2.43 -6.49
N GLY A 123 0.12 -3.62 -6.05
CA GLY A 123 1.50 -4.09 -6.19
C GLY A 123 2.42 -3.72 -5.03
N VAL A 124 1.90 -3.15 -3.95
CA VAL A 124 2.69 -2.86 -2.75
C VAL A 124 3.06 -4.16 -2.05
N ARG A 125 4.35 -4.37 -1.79
CA ARG A 125 4.91 -5.56 -1.13
C ARG A 125 5.34 -5.30 0.30
N ALA A 126 5.70 -4.07 0.61
CA ALA A 126 6.06 -3.67 1.97
C ALA A 126 5.49 -2.29 2.31
N VAL A 127 5.22 -2.09 3.58
CA VAL A 127 4.94 -0.78 4.16
C VAL A 127 5.98 -0.54 5.22
N ILE A 128 6.64 0.62 5.20
CA ILE A 128 7.62 1.05 6.19
C ILE A 128 7.06 2.26 6.91
N ALA A 129 6.78 2.17 8.20
CA ALA A 129 6.18 3.26 8.97
C ALA A 129 6.87 3.46 10.32
N GLU A 130 6.71 4.64 10.91
CA GLU A 130 7.22 4.88 12.27
C GLU A 130 6.42 4.09 13.30
N THR A 131 5.09 4.10 13.19
CA THR A 131 4.21 3.27 14.01
C THR A 131 2.96 2.85 13.24
N TYR A 132 2.32 1.78 13.70
CA TYR A 132 1.13 1.21 13.10
C TYR A 132 -0.04 1.18 14.07
N GLU A 133 -1.24 1.33 13.55
CA GLU A 133 -2.42 0.83 14.21
C GLU A 133 -2.40 -0.72 14.19
N ARG A 134 -2.72 -1.34 15.33
CA ARG A 134 -2.54 -2.77 15.56
C ARG A 134 -3.32 -3.65 14.57
N ILE A 135 -4.58 -3.32 14.31
CA ILE A 135 -5.46 -4.13 13.45
C ILE A 135 -5.02 -4.00 11.98
N HIS A 136 -4.70 -2.78 11.54
CA HIS A 136 -4.22 -2.57 10.17
C HIS A 136 -2.90 -3.27 9.90
N ARG A 137 -1.95 -3.22 10.85
CA ARG A 137 -0.71 -3.99 10.77
C ARG A 137 -0.98 -5.49 10.57
N SER A 138 -1.91 -6.05 11.37
CA SER A 138 -2.29 -7.46 11.27
C SER A 138 -2.95 -7.78 9.91
N ASN A 139 -3.80 -6.87 9.42
CA ASN A 139 -4.43 -7.01 8.10
C ASN A 139 -3.41 -6.98 6.96
N LEU A 140 -2.36 -6.15 7.05
CA LEU A 140 -1.26 -6.15 6.06
C LEU A 140 -0.61 -7.52 5.97
N VAL A 141 -0.23 -8.12 7.11
CA VAL A 141 0.33 -9.47 7.16
C VAL A 141 -0.65 -10.50 6.60
N GLY A 142 -1.92 -10.40 7.00
CA GLY A 142 -3.00 -11.29 6.52
C GLY A 142 -3.23 -11.21 5.01
N MET A 143 -2.83 -10.13 4.36
CA MET A 143 -2.87 -9.94 2.90
C MET A 143 -1.52 -10.18 2.20
N GLY A 144 -0.47 -10.60 2.94
CA GLY A 144 0.85 -10.87 2.38
C GLY A 144 1.70 -9.63 2.11
N VAL A 145 1.39 -8.51 2.75
CA VAL A 145 2.22 -7.29 2.72
C VAL A 145 3.12 -7.26 3.96
N LEU A 146 4.41 -7.00 3.77
CA LEU A 146 5.40 -6.95 4.85
C LEU A 146 5.34 -5.59 5.58
N PRO A 147 4.92 -5.55 6.85
CA PRO A 147 5.03 -4.32 7.64
C PRO A 147 6.40 -4.23 8.28
N LEU A 148 7.09 -3.12 8.05
CA LEU A 148 8.38 -2.78 8.63
C LEU A 148 8.26 -1.50 9.45
N GLN A 149 8.87 -1.48 10.62
CA GLN A 149 8.90 -0.30 11.48
C GLN A 149 10.30 0.27 11.54
N PHE A 150 10.44 1.58 11.37
CA PHE A 150 11.72 2.26 11.56
C PHE A 150 12.25 2.03 12.98
N ILE A 151 13.55 1.82 13.08
CA ILE A 151 14.29 1.81 14.36
C ILE A 151 15.13 3.08 14.39
N GLY A 152 14.86 3.94 15.36
CA GLY A 152 15.45 5.27 15.43
C GLY A 152 14.74 6.28 14.54
N GLU A 153 15.46 7.34 14.16
CA GLU A 153 14.93 8.41 13.32
C GLU A 153 14.81 7.96 11.86
N PRO A 154 13.64 8.16 11.22
CA PRO A 154 13.49 7.82 9.80
C PRO A 154 14.42 8.64 8.92
N PRO A 155 15.08 8.02 7.94
CA PRO A 155 15.86 8.76 6.97
C PRO A 155 14.97 9.62 6.07
N ALA A 156 15.54 10.67 5.51
CA ALA A 156 14.84 11.50 4.54
C ALA A 156 14.71 10.77 3.21
N PHE A 157 13.47 10.73 2.70
CA PHE A 157 13.12 10.19 1.38
C PHE A 157 12.51 11.29 0.51
N ASP A 158 12.75 11.22 -0.80
CA ASP A 158 12.10 12.08 -1.80
C ASP A 158 11.17 11.32 -2.75
N GLY A 159 11.19 9.98 -2.71
CA GLY A 159 10.36 9.08 -3.48
C GLY A 159 11.00 8.58 -4.77
N SER A 160 12.25 8.94 -5.04
CA SER A 160 13.03 8.43 -6.18
C SER A 160 13.85 7.20 -5.82
N GLU A 161 13.87 6.81 -4.55
CA GLU A 161 14.73 5.76 -4.03
C GLU A 161 14.30 4.36 -4.48
N GLU A 162 15.27 3.54 -4.79
CA GLU A 162 15.12 2.09 -4.87
C GLU A 162 15.35 1.48 -3.49
N ILE A 163 14.33 0.78 -2.99
CA ILE A 163 14.36 0.15 -1.66
C ILE A 163 14.49 -1.36 -1.81
N SER A 164 15.50 -1.93 -1.16
CA SER A 164 15.77 -3.38 -1.18
C SER A 164 15.72 -3.95 0.23
N VAL A 165 14.96 -5.03 0.38
CA VAL A 165 14.84 -5.79 1.63
C VAL A 165 15.30 -7.22 1.37
N ALA A 166 16.43 -7.59 1.94
CA ALA A 166 17.00 -8.92 1.79
C ALA A 166 16.52 -9.87 2.91
N GLY A 167 16.64 -11.19 2.70
CA GLY A 167 16.38 -12.20 3.73
C GLY A 167 14.91 -12.41 4.10
N ILE A 168 13.97 -11.94 3.28
CA ILE A 168 12.53 -12.03 3.59
C ILE A 168 12.03 -13.46 3.73
N ALA A 169 12.61 -14.40 2.98
CA ALA A 169 12.21 -15.82 3.03
C ALA A 169 12.53 -16.48 4.39
N GLU A 170 13.57 -16.01 5.05
CA GLU A 170 14.09 -16.57 6.31
C GLU A 170 13.73 -15.72 7.54
N VAL A 171 12.90 -14.70 7.34
CA VAL A 171 12.52 -13.76 8.39
C VAL A 171 11.82 -14.47 9.55
N THR A 172 12.11 -14.03 10.77
CA THR A 172 11.46 -14.49 12.00
C THR A 172 10.61 -13.36 12.61
N PRO A 173 9.63 -13.67 13.47
CA PRO A 173 8.81 -12.66 14.10
C PRO A 173 9.64 -11.63 14.85
N ARG A 174 9.32 -10.34 14.63
CA ARG A 174 9.97 -9.18 15.28
C ARG A 174 11.47 -9.03 15.02
N GLN A 175 12.01 -9.75 14.05
CA GLN A 175 13.41 -9.64 13.68
C GLN A 175 13.76 -8.21 13.26
N GLU A 176 14.96 -7.79 13.60
CA GLU A 176 15.56 -6.58 13.04
C GLU A 176 16.30 -6.93 11.76
N ILE A 177 16.05 -6.18 10.72
CA ILE A 177 16.64 -6.37 9.39
C ILE A 177 17.20 -5.05 8.88
N GLU A 178 18.16 -5.15 7.97
CA GLU A 178 18.69 -4.00 7.26
C GLU A 178 17.89 -3.75 5.98
N VAL A 179 17.40 -2.52 5.82
CA VAL A 179 16.77 -2.04 4.58
C VAL A 179 17.80 -1.20 3.83
N LYS A 180 18.11 -1.60 2.60
CA LYS A 180 19.06 -0.90 1.73
C LYS A 180 18.31 0.04 0.80
N VAL A 181 18.87 1.23 0.63
CA VAL A 181 18.29 2.30 -0.19
C VAL A 181 19.34 2.82 -1.14
N LYS A 182 18.95 2.96 -2.41
CA LYS A 182 19.76 3.59 -3.45
C LYS A 182 18.98 4.77 -4.02
N ARG A 183 19.61 5.93 -4.03
CA ARG A 183 19.06 7.16 -4.60
C ARG A 183 19.32 7.27 -6.09
N ALA A 184 18.58 8.16 -6.75
CA ALA A 184 18.73 8.41 -8.18
C ALA A 184 20.12 8.97 -8.55
N ASP A 185 20.79 9.67 -7.63
CA ASP A 185 22.17 10.15 -7.81
C ASP A 185 23.25 9.07 -7.66
N GLY A 186 22.86 7.84 -7.39
CA GLY A 186 23.74 6.70 -7.17
C GLY A 186 24.23 6.53 -5.73
N THR A 187 23.96 7.48 -4.84
CA THR A 187 24.28 7.32 -3.42
C THR A 187 23.46 6.22 -2.79
N ALA A 188 24.04 5.47 -1.86
CA ALA A 188 23.37 4.38 -1.17
C ALA A 188 23.56 4.52 0.34
N PHE A 189 22.55 4.14 1.09
CA PHE A 189 22.59 4.02 2.53
C PHE A 189 21.75 2.83 2.99
N ALA A 190 21.83 2.50 4.26
CA ALA A 190 20.99 1.48 4.87
C ALA A 190 20.49 1.96 6.24
N PHE A 191 19.37 1.41 6.66
CA PHE A 191 18.82 1.68 7.99
C PHE A 191 18.22 0.40 8.59
N PRO A 192 18.24 0.28 9.93
CA PRO A 192 17.60 -0.85 10.60
C PRO A 192 16.10 -0.68 10.64
N ALA A 193 15.38 -1.77 10.39
CA ALA A 193 13.92 -1.82 10.52
C ALA A 193 13.48 -3.09 11.26
N ARG A 194 12.42 -2.98 12.03
CA ARG A 194 11.82 -4.13 12.71
C ARG A 194 10.70 -4.72 11.87
N VAL A 195 10.77 -6.01 11.62
CA VAL A 195 9.67 -6.78 11.03
C VAL A 195 8.50 -6.80 12.00
N ARG A 196 7.35 -6.33 11.56
CA ARG A 196 6.13 -6.28 12.36
C ARG A 196 5.17 -7.44 12.06
N ILE A 197 5.76 -8.59 11.80
CA ILE A 197 5.11 -9.90 11.95
C ILE A 197 5.36 -10.31 13.40
N ASP A 198 4.31 -10.32 14.23
CA ASP A 198 4.49 -10.36 15.69
C ASP A 198 4.37 -11.79 16.27
N THR A 199 3.83 -12.74 15.50
CA THR A 199 3.61 -14.13 15.92
C THR A 199 4.04 -15.14 14.86
N ALA A 200 4.28 -16.41 15.28
CA ALA A 200 4.58 -17.49 14.36
C ALA A 200 3.44 -17.78 13.36
N ASN A 201 2.18 -17.68 13.79
CA ASN A 201 1.03 -17.87 12.91
C ASN A 201 0.95 -16.78 11.82
N GLU A 202 1.20 -15.52 12.19
CA GLU A 202 1.27 -14.44 11.21
C GLU A 202 2.39 -14.66 10.19
N LEU A 203 3.52 -15.25 10.63
CA LEU A 203 4.61 -15.59 9.72
C LEU A 203 4.19 -16.64 8.68
N GLU A 204 3.43 -17.65 9.11
CA GLU A 204 2.87 -18.63 8.18
C GLU A 204 1.90 -17.99 7.19
N TYR A 205 1.03 -17.09 7.63
CA TYR A 205 0.15 -16.35 6.72
C TYR A 205 0.96 -15.57 5.68
N PHE A 206 1.98 -14.86 6.12
CA PHE A 206 2.84 -14.07 5.25
C PHE A 206 3.58 -14.94 4.22
N ARG A 207 4.21 -16.06 4.66
CA ARG A 207 4.93 -17.01 3.80
C ARG A 207 4.05 -17.60 2.70
N HIS A 208 2.77 -17.81 3.00
CA HIS A 208 1.79 -18.31 2.03
C HIS A 208 1.20 -17.21 1.12
N GLY A 209 1.60 -15.93 1.29
CA GLY A 209 1.07 -14.80 0.52
C GLY A 209 -0.30 -14.32 1.02
N GLY A 210 -0.66 -14.65 2.26
CA GLY A 210 -1.87 -14.22 2.94
C GLY A 210 -2.65 -15.38 3.58
N ILE A 211 -3.52 -15.01 4.51
CA ILE A 211 -4.29 -15.98 5.32
C ILE A 211 -5.20 -16.89 4.48
N LEU A 212 -5.82 -16.36 3.42
CA LEU A 212 -6.70 -17.17 2.57
C LEU A 212 -5.92 -18.25 1.83
N HIS A 213 -4.75 -17.93 1.29
CA HIS A 213 -3.88 -18.90 0.62
C HIS A 213 -3.37 -19.97 1.61
N TYR A 214 -3.02 -19.57 2.83
CA TYR A 214 -2.64 -20.48 3.90
C TYR A 214 -3.76 -21.48 4.20
N VAL A 215 -4.97 -20.98 4.45
CA VAL A 215 -6.14 -21.83 4.77
C VAL A 215 -6.47 -22.77 3.61
N LEU A 216 -6.48 -22.28 2.37
CA LEU A 216 -6.77 -23.11 1.20
C LEU A 216 -5.76 -24.24 1.01
N ARG A 217 -4.46 -23.96 1.21
CA ARG A 217 -3.42 -25.00 1.11
C ARG A 217 -3.56 -26.05 2.21
N ASN A 218 -3.91 -25.64 3.44
CA ASN A 218 -4.14 -26.59 4.53
C ASN A 218 -5.39 -27.45 4.34
N LEU A 219 -6.42 -26.93 3.66
CA LEU A 219 -7.62 -27.71 3.33
C LEU A 219 -7.41 -28.65 2.14
N ALA A 220 -6.42 -28.37 1.30
CA ALA A 220 -6.09 -29.16 0.11
C ALA A 220 -4.99 -30.23 0.37
N ALA A 221 -4.35 -30.20 1.52
CA ALA A 221 -3.33 -31.17 1.94
C ALA A 221 -3.97 -32.34 2.69
#